data_a061451923e4912ca0d625a19ec305fe
#
_entry.id   a061451923e4912ca0d625a19ec305fe
#
_cell.length_a   1.000
_cell.length_b   1.000
_cell.length_c   1.000
_cell.angle_alpha   90.00
_cell.angle_beta   90.00
_cell.angle_gamma   90.00
#
_symmetry.space_group_name_H-M   'P 1'
#
loop_
_entity.id
_entity.type
_entity.pdbx_description
1 polymer ?
#
loop_
_entity_poly.entity_id
_entity_poly.type
_entity_poly.pdbx_seq_one_letter_code
_entity_poly.pdbx_strand_id
1 'polypeptide(L)' 'MNTAERRNEILNLLQNADAPVAARKLASQFGVSRQVIVQDMAVIRAATPGILSTTRGYV' A
#
# COMPACT_ATOMS: atom_id res chain seq x y z
N MET A 1 -5.15 14.16 5.17
CA MET A 1 -4.22 13.59 4.18
C MET A 1 -4.98 13.36 2.89
N ASN A 2 -4.46 13.82 1.76
CA ASN A 2 -5.09 13.57 0.46
C ASN A 2 -4.60 12.26 -0.15
N THR A 3 -5.19 11.87 -1.28
CA THR A 3 -4.87 10.60 -1.94
C THR A 3 -3.41 10.49 -2.35
N ALA A 4 -2.83 11.55 -2.91
CA ALA A 4 -1.43 11.53 -3.33
C ALA A 4 -0.49 11.36 -2.14
N GLU A 5 -0.76 12.07 -1.05
CA GLU A 5 0.03 11.93 0.18
C GLU A 5 -0.08 10.52 0.77
N ARG A 6 -1.30 9.98 0.79
CA ARG A 6 -1.52 8.62 1.29
C ARG A 6 -0.73 7.60 0.48
N ARG A 7 -0.80 7.68 -0.85
CA ARG A 7 -0.07 6.75 -1.72
C ARG A 7 1.44 6.85 -1.54
N ASN A 8 1.97 8.06 -1.38
CA ASN A 8 3.39 8.25 -1.11
C ASN A 8 3.80 7.63 0.22
N GLU A 9 2.99 7.80 1.25
CA GLU A 9 3.29 7.23 2.56
C GLU A 9 3.19 5.70 2.55
N ILE A 10 2.22 5.15 1.83
CA ILE A 10 2.13 3.69 1.65
C ILE A 10 3.40 3.17 0.98
N LEU A 11 3.84 3.80 -0.10
CA LEU A 11 5.05 3.39 -0.79
C LEU A 11 6.27 3.43 0.13
N ASN A 12 6.44 4.52 0.87
CA ASN A 12 7.54 4.64 1.83
C ASN A 12 7.49 3.53 2.87
N LEU A 13 6.31 3.23 3.39
CA LEU A 13 6.13 2.18 4.38
C LEU A 13 6.55 0.83 3.82
N LEU A 14 6.13 0.50 2.60
CA LEU A 14 6.46 -0.77 1.96
C LEU A 14 7.95 -0.88 1.66
N GLN A 15 8.58 0.22 1.22
CA GLN A 15 10.01 0.22 0.90
C GLN A 15 10.89 0.04 2.14
N ASN A 16 10.37 0.38 3.31
CA ASN A 16 11.09 0.25 4.58
C ASN A 16 10.65 -0.97 5.39
N ALA A 17 9.67 -1.73 4.93
CA ALA A 17 9.17 -2.89 5.65
C ALA A 17 10.06 -4.11 5.37
N ASP A 18 10.25 -4.95 6.39
CA ASP A 18 11.04 -6.18 6.29
C ASP A 18 10.21 -7.37 5.82
N ALA A 19 8.90 -7.22 5.76
CA ALA A 19 7.98 -8.30 5.42
C ALA A 19 6.77 -7.75 4.70
N PRO A 20 5.98 -8.60 4.01
CA PRO A 20 4.75 -8.16 3.35
C PRO A 20 3.77 -7.50 4.33
N VAL A 21 3.07 -6.48 3.86
CA VAL A 21 2.09 -5.74 4.67
C VAL A 21 0.70 -5.94 4.07
N ALA A 22 -0.21 -6.48 4.87
CA ALA A 22 -1.57 -6.78 4.41
C ALA A 22 -2.36 -5.51 4.12
N ALA A 23 -3.25 -5.56 3.13
CA ALA A 23 -4.10 -4.43 2.78
C ALA A 23 -4.95 -3.96 3.95
N ARG A 24 -5.49 -4.88 4.75
CA ARG A 24 -6.29 -4.52 5.93
C ARG A 24 -5.49 -3.75 6.98
N LYS A 25 -4.20 -4.06 7.11
CA LYS A 25 -3.33 -3.36 8.03
C LYS A 25 -3.10 -1.93 7.56
N LEU A 26 -2.85 -1.76 6.27
CA LEU A 26 -2.73 -0.43 5.67
C LEU A 26 -4.03 0.36 5.82
N ALA A 27 -5.17 -0.28 5.57
CA ALA A 27 -6.48 0.35 5.72
C ALA A 27 -6.68 0.87 7.15
N SER A 28 -6.36 0.06 8.14
CA SER A 28 -6.45 0.46 9.54
C SER A 28 -5.52 1.61 9.86
N GLN A 29 -4.28 1.54 9.39
CA GLN A 29 -3.27 2.55 9.68
C GLN A 29 -3.61 3.91 9.07
N PHE A 30 -4.17 3.92 7.87
CA PHE A 30 -4.51 5.16 7.16
C PHE A 30 -5.96 5.59 7.34
N GLY A 31 -6.76 4.85 8.09
CA GLY A 31 -8.14 5.22 8.36
C GLY A 31 -9.03 5.20 7.14
N VAL A 32 -8.80 4.28 6.21
CA VAL A 32 -9.58 4.11 4.99
C VAL A 32 -10.05 2.68 4.86
N SER A 33 -10.95 2.41 3.89
CA SER A 33 -11.41 1.06 3.64
C SER A 33 -10.31 0.22 2.96
N ARG A 34 -10.42 -1.10 3.08
CA ARG A 34 -9.54 -2.03 2.35
C ARG A 34 -9.66 -1.80 0.85
N GLN A 35 -10.86 -1.51 0.35
CA GLN A 35 -11.11 -1.22 -1.07
C GLN A 35 -10.29 -0.02 -1.55
N VAL A 36 -10.19 1.02 -0.74
CA VAL A 36 -9.37 2.19 -1.06
C VAL A 36 -7.90 1.80 -1.17
N ILE A 37 -7.41 0.95 -0.26
CA ILE A 37 -6.02 0.48 -0.32
C ILE A 37 -5.78 -0.35 -1.59
N VAL A 38 -6.71 -1.21 -1.97
CA VAL A 38 -6.58 -2.00 -3.21
C VAL A 38 -6.44 -1.07 -4.42
N GLN A 39 -7.23 0.01 -4.48
CA GLN A 39 -7.12 1.00 -5.54
C GLN A 39 -5.80 1.74 -5.49
N ASP A 40 -5.36 2.17 -4.30
CA ASP A 40 -4.07 2.81 -4.12
C ASP A 40 -2.94 1.90 -4.60
N MET A 41 -2.98 0.63 -4.26
CA MET A 41 -1.95 -0.31 -4.66
C MET A 41 -1.91 -0.55 -6.16
N ALA A 42 -3.05 -0.53 -6.83
CA ALA A 42 -3.09 -0.63 -8.29
C ALA A 42 -2.31 0.52 -8.94
N VAL A 43 -2.49 1.74 -8.43
CA VAL A 43 -1.78 2.93 -8.93
C VAL A 43 -0.29 2.88 -8.58
N ILE A 44 0.03 2.53 -7.34
CA ILE A 44 1.42 2.46 -6.87
C ILE A 44 2.20 1.42 -7.67
N ARG A 45 1.63 0.24 -7.88
CA ARG A 45 2.30 -0.83 -8.62
C ARG A 45 2.51 -0.48 -10.09
N ALA A 46 1.57 0.25 -10.70
CA ALA A 46 1.73 0.71 -12.07
C ALA A 46 2.89 1.69 -12.21
N ALA A 47 3.13 2.51 -11.19
CA ALA A 47 4.17 3.54 -11.21
C ALA A 47 5.51 3.07 -10.64
N THR A 48 5.54 1.99 -9.86
CA THR A 48 6.73 1.57 -9.12
C THR A 48 7.00 0.09 -9.39
N PRO A 49 7.85 -0.23 -10.38
CA PRO A 49 8.25 -1.62 -10.64
C PRO A 49 8.90 -2.24 -9.40
N GLY A 50 8.64 -3.51 -9.18
CA GLY A 50 9.20 -4.23 -8.04
C GLY A 50 8.27 -4.38 -6.85
N ILE A 51 7.18 -3.62 -6.79
CA ILE A 51 6.16 -3.81 -5.76
C ILE A 51 5.30 -5.01 -6.14
N LEU A 52 5.23 -6.00 -5.26
CA LEU A 52 4.55 -7.27 -5.50
C LEU A 52 3.33 -7.42 -4.60
N SER A 53 2.30 -8.10 -5.13
CA SER A 53 1.15 -8.55 -4.36
C SER A 53 1.33 -10.04 -4.07
N THR A 54 1.34 -10.40 -2.78
CA THR A 54 1.50 -11.78 -2.35
C THR A 54 0.30 -12.21 -1.51
N THR A 55 0.24 -13.49 -1.16
CA THR A 55 -0.83 -14.00 -0.28
C THR A 55 -0.76 -13.41 1.13
N ARG A 56 0.40 -12.85 1.52
CA ARG A 56 0.59 -12.23 2.84
C ARG A 56 0.42 -10.72 2.82
N GLY A 57 0.36 -10.12 1.64
CA GLY A 57 0.26 -8.68 1.50
C GLY A 57 1.21 -8.15 0.44
N TYR A 58 1.43 -6.85 0.47
CA TYR A 58 2.28 -6.17 -0.50
C TYR A 58 3.72 -6.05 0.01
N VAL A 59 4.65 -6.18 -0.90
CA VAL A 59 6.08 -6.12 -0.57
C VAL A 59 6.89 -5.46 -1.68
#